data_db1368fb9d8349d19090851d4e4bb8fa
#
_entry.id   db1368fb9d8349d19090851d4e4bb8fa
#
_cell.length_a   1.000
_cell.length_b   1.000
_cell.length_c   1.000
_cell.angle_alpha   90.00
_cell.angle_beta   90.00
_cell.angle_gamma   90.00
#
_symmetry.space_group_name_H-M   'P 1'
#
loop_
_entity.id
_entity.type
_entity.pdbx_description
1 polymer ?
#
loop_
_entity_poly.entity_id
_entity_poly.type
_entity_poly.pdbx_seq_one_letter_code
_entity_poly.pdbx_strand_id
1 'polypeptide(L)'
;MSIGIIGSGHIGAAFARALATAGIPATIANSRGPESLRPLTDELGPKITAGTREEAASADVVLVAVNWSKLPQALAGLPAWNGRIVIDANNPIEAPLFRPAELHRRLSSEVFADLVPGARVVKAFNHLPPDLVASDPMAEGGGRVLFFSGDDATAKAEIAGLIERLGFFGVDLGPLSIGGKLVQFPGGPLPALNLVKFG
;
A
#
# COMPACT_ATOMS: atom_id res chain seq x y z
N MET A 1 0.44 -4.88 16.40
CA MET A 1 0.81 -4.51 15.01
C MET A 1 0.44 -3.04 14.82
N SER A 2 1.43 -2.18 14.77
CA SER A 2 1.32 -0.77 14.44
C SER A 2 1.38 -0.58 12.92
N ILE A 3 0.69 0.45 12.39
CA ILE A 3 0.63 0.72 10.95
C ILE A 3 1.12 2.13 10.65
N GLY A 4 2.04 2.24 9.70
CA GLY A 4 2.52 3.50 9.13
C GLY A 4 2.12 3.65 7.66
N ILE A 5 1.90 4.88 7.22
CA ILE A 5 1.58 5.20 5.84
C ILE A 5 2.52 6.30 5.36
N ILE A 6 3.32 6.02 4.35
CA ILE A 6 4.19 7.01 3.70
C ILE A 6 3.57 7.40 2.36
N GLY A 7 3.06 8.62 2.30
CA GLY A 7 2.32 9.16 1.16
C GLY A 7 0.84 9.36 1.46
N SER A 8 0.36 10.58 1.27
CA SER A 8 -1.05 10.99 1.48
C SER A 8 -1.75 11.32 0.15
N GLY A 9 -1.29 10.70 -0.94
CA GLY A 9 -1.98 10.74 -2.23
C GLY A 9 -3.24 9.89 -2.23
N HIS A 10 -3.84 9.68 -3.42
CA HIS A 10 -5.12 8.98 -3.54
C HIS A 10 -5.11 7.60 -2.87
N ILE A 11 -4.10 6.75 -3.10
CA ILE A 11 -4.02 5.41 -2.50
C ILE A 11 -3.74 5.48 -1.00
N GLY A 12 -2.78 6.30 -0.55
CA GLY A 12 -2.47 6.41 0.88
C GLY A 12 -3.63 6.95 1.69
N ALA A 13 -4.36 7.95 1.18
CA ALA A 13 -5.58 8.48 1.81
C ALA A 13 -6.71 7.44 1.80
N ALA A 14 -6.89 6.69 0.71
CA ALA A 14 -7.88 5.63 0.62
C ALA A 14 -7.62 4.50 1.62
N PHE A 15 -6.36 4.08 1.76
CA PHE A 15 -5.96 3.09 2.76
C PHE A 15 -6.18 3.61 4.19
N ALA A 16 -5.84 4.89 4.45
CA ALA A 16 -6.11 5.50 5.76
C ALA A 16 -7.61 5.53 6.09
N ARG A 17 -8.48 5.79 5.09
CA ARG A 17 -9.96 5.71 5.26
C ARG A 17 -10.41 4.29 5.59
N ALA A 18 -9.92 3.30 4.86
CA ALA A 18 -10.25 1.89 5.14
C ALA A 18 -9.84 1.50 6.57
N LEU A 19 -8.64 1.89 7.01
CA LEU A 19 -8.18 1.67 8.39
C LEU A 19 -9.07 2.37 9.42
N ALA A 20 -9.43 3.64 9.18
CA ALA A 20 -10.31 4.40 10.07
C ALA A 20 -11.68 3.73 10.22
N THR A 21 -12.29 3.31 9.11
CA THR A 21 -13.57 2.58 9.09
C THR A 21 -13.48 1.27 9.84
N ALA A 22 -12.38 0.53 9.71
CA ALA A 22 -12.14 -0.70 10.45
C ALA A 22 -11.71 -0.47 11.92
N GLY A 23 -11.57 0.78 12.37
CA GLY A 23 -11.15 1.14 13.73
C GLY A 23 -9.67 0.83 14.03
N ILE A 24 -8.85 0.66 13.01
CA ILE A 24 -7.44 0.30 13.09
C ILE A 24 -6.59 1.58 13.17
N PRO A 25 -5.79 1.79 14.24
CA PRO A 25 -4.96 2.98 14.35
C PRO A 25 -3.78 2.96 13.37
N ALA A 26 -3.45 4.14 12.81
CA ALA A 26 -2.30 4.31 11.94
C ALA A 26 -1.71 5.72 12.01
N THR A 27 -0.41 5.82 11.70
CA THR A 27 0.29 7.10 11.51
C THR A 27 0.49 7.36 10.02
N ILE A 28 -0.01 8.50 9.53
CA ILE A 28 0.16 8.90 8.13
C ILE A 28 1.15 10.06 8.00
N ALA A 29 2.03 9.96 7.01
CA ALA A 29 3.06 10.95 6.73
C ALA A 29 3.12 11.35 5.26
N ASN A 30 3.56 12.58 5.00
CA ASN A 30 3.85 13.07 3.65
C ASN A 30 5.12 13.94 3.64
N SER A 31 5.49 14.45 2.46
CA SER A 31 6.67 15.32 2.29
C SER A 31 6.48 16.76 2.77
N ARG A 32 5.26 17.18 3.10
CA ARG A 32 4.95 18.55 3.54
C ARG A 32 4.85 18.69 5.07
N GLY A 33 5.00 17.58 5.79
CA GLY A 33 4.92 17.53 7.24
C GLY A 33 3.51 17.35 7.81
N PRO A 34 3.42 17.01 9.12
CA PRO A 34 2.16 16.62 9.79
C PRO A 34 1.06 17.67 9.71
N GLU A 35 1.41 18.96 9.82
CA GLU A 35 0.43 20.07 9.77
C GLU A 35 -0.41 20.07 8.49
N SER A 36 0.19 19.67 7.36
CA SER A 36 -0.49 19.59 6.07
C SER A 36 -1.53 18.47 6.00
N LEU A 37 -1.51 17.56 6.97
CA LEU A 37 -2.41 16.39 7.05
C LEU A 37 -3.64 16.63 7.93
N ARG A 38 -3.71 17.76 8.66
CA ARG A 38 -4.83 18.09 9.55
C ARG A 38 -6.19 17.90 8.88
N PRO A 39 -6.47 18.46 7.68
CA PRO A 39 -7.78 18.27 7.06
C PRO A 39 -8.16 16.80 6.88
N LEU A 40 -7.18 15.94 6.54
CA LEU A 40 -7.41 14.52 6.36
C LEU A 40 -7.61 13.80 7.71
N THR A 41 -6.80 14.11 8.72
CA THR A 41 -6.91 13.47 10.04
C THR A 41 -8.15 13.92 10.79
N ASP A 42 -8.57 15.17 10.65
CA ASP A 42 -9.83 15.68 11.22
C ASP A 42 -11.05 14.98 10.60
N GLU A 43 -11.01 14.72 9.29
CA GLU A 43 -12.04 13.95 8.58
C GLU A 43 -12.08 12.48 9.06
N LEU A 44 -10.92 11.84 9.23
CA LEU A 44 -10.81 10.40 9.51
C LEU A 44 -10.95 10.06 11.00
N GLY A 45 -10.86 11.06 11.87
CA GLY A 45 -11.00 10.90 13.31
C GLY A 45 -9.75 10.34 14.01
N PRO A 46 -9.85 10.07 15.33
CA PRO A 46 -8.69 9.89 16.21
C PRO A 46 -7.87 8.61 15.96
N LYS A 47 -8.34 7.73 15.10
CA LYS A 47 -7.59 6.52 14.75
C LYS A 47 -6.43 6.79 13.80
N ILE A 48 -6.51 7.88 13.03
CA ILE A 48 -5.47 8.25 12.07
C ILE A 48 -4.76 9.51 12.58
N THR A 49 -3.48 9.37 12.87
CA THR A 49 -2.65 10.47 13.36
C THR A 49 -1.66 10.93 12.30
N ALA A 50 -1.47 12.23 12.19
CA ALA A 50 -0.43 12.79 11.35
C ALA A 50 0.93 12.66 12.06
N GLY A 51 1.95 12.19 11.33
CA GLY A 51 3.30 12.07 11.84
C GLY A 51 4.36 12.39 10.81
N THR A 52 5.62 12.27 11.21
CA THR A 52 6.77 12.36 10.32
C THR A 52 6.95 11.06 9.54
N ARG A 53 7.76 11.09 8.48
CA ARG A 53 8.10 9.88 7.71
C ARG A 53 8.83 8.84 8.58
N GLU A 54 9.68 9.31 9.47
CA GLU A 54 10.45 8.50 10.40
C GLU A 54 9.55 7.80 11.43
N GLU A 55 8.53 8.50 11.94
CA GLU A 55 7.51 7.93 12.83
C GLU A 55 6.69 6.86 12.10
N ALA A 56 6.20 7.17 10.89
CA ALA A 56 5.47 6.20 10.08
C ALA A 56 6.32 4.97 9.71
N ALA A 57 7.61 5.18 9.35
CA ALA A 57 8.54 4.10 9.01
C ALA A 57 8.92 3.21 10.19
N SER A 58 8.70 3.66 11.43
CA SER A 58 9.00 2.90 12.64
C SER A 58 7.91 1.89 13.01
N ALA A 59 6.78 1.88 12.31
CA ALA A 59 5.69 0.93 12.52
C ALA A 59 6.06 -0.50 12.09
N ASP A 60 5.34 -1.50 12.61
CA ASP A 60 5.54 -2.92 12.26
C ASP A 60 5.23 -3.21 10.79
N VAL A 61 4.19 -2.55 10.27
CA VAL A 61 3.74 -2.62 8.87
C VAL A 61 3.69 -1.21 8.30
N VAL A 62 4.36 -0.98 7.18
CA VAL A 62 4.42 0.35 6.54
C VAL A 62 3.92 0.26 5.10
N LEU A 63 2.82 0.96 4.79
CA LEU A 63 2.37 1.13 3.40
C LEU A 63 3.09 2.32 2.78
N VAL A 64 3.69 2.12 1.62
CA VAL A 64 4.31 3.16 0.80
C VAL A 64 3.46 3.40 -0.44
N ALA A 65 2.95 4.63 -0.59
CA ALA A 65 2.10 5.05 -1.71
C ALA A 65 2.46 6.46 -2.17
N VAL A 66 3.53 6.58 -2.92
CA VAL A 66 4.04 7.86 -3.47
C VAL A 66 4.24 7.77 -4.98
N ASN A 67 4.35 8.89 -5.68
CA ASN A 67 4.71 8.86 -7.09
C ASN A 67 6.04 8.17 -7.30
N TRP A 68 6.15 7.37 -8.37
CA TRP A 68 7.29 6.47 -8.60
C TRP A 68 8.65 7.19 -8.53
N SER A 69 8.79 8.33 -9.22
CA SER A 69 10.03 9.12 -9.20
C SER A 69 10.40 9.71 -7.83
N LYS A 70 9.45 9.75 -6.91
CA LYS A 70 9.65 10.26 -5.55
C LYS A 70 10.05 9.19 -4.54
N LEU A 71 9.99 7.91 -4.91
CA LEU A 71 10.33 6.79 -4.02
C LEU A 71 11.73 6.93 -3.41
N PRO A 72 12.81 7.19 -4.17
CA PRO A 72 14.14 7.35 -3.58
C PRO A 72 14.19 8.45 -2.51
N GLN A 73 13.57 9.61 -2.79
CA GLN A 73 13.53 10.73 -1.85
C GLN A 73 12.65 10.43 -0.63
N ALA A 74 11.51 9.77 -0.84
CA ALA A 74 10.56 9.46 0.24
C ALA A 74 11.11 8.44 1.23
N LEU A 75 12.00 7.54 0.78
CA LEU A 75 12.56 6.45 1.56
C LEU A 75 13.98 6.73 2.07
N ALA A 76 14.65 7.79 1.55
CA ALA A 76 15.99 8.17 1.98
C ALA A 76 16.02 8.63 3.45
N GLY A 77 17.04 8.19 4.18
CA GLY A 77 17.29 8.59 5.57
C GLY A 77 16.34 8.02 6.60
N LEU A 78 15.46 7.10 6.20
CA LEU A 78 14.57 6.41 7.13
C LEU A 78 15.33 5.39 7.99
N PRO A 79 14.81 5.04 9.18
CA PRO A 79 15.38 3.99 10.02
C PRO A 79 15.51 2.66 9.25
N ALA A 80 16.53 1.86 9.60
CA ALA A 80 16.70 0.53 9.03
C ALA A 80 15.43 -0.32 9.21
N TRP A 81 15.04 -1.03 8.17
CA TRP A 81 13.77 -1.78 8.16
C TRP A 81 13.76 -3.00 9.09
N ASN A 82 14.91 -3.64 9.31
CA ASN A 82 15.12 -4.72 10.30
C ASN A 82 13.99 -5.77 10.30
N GLY A 83 13.61 -6.26 9.13
CA GLY A 83 12.56 -7.26 8.98
C GLY A 83 11.13 -6.76 9.09
N ARG A 84 10.89 -5.43 9.17
CA ARG A 84 9.54 -4.87 9.11
C ARG A 84 8.87 -5.18 7.79
N ILE A 85 7.56 -5.26 7.80
CA ILE A 85 6.79 -5.47 6.57
C ILE A 85 6.59 -4.13 5.87
N VAL A 86 6.93 -4.08 4.58
CA VAL A 86 6.66 -2.92 3.75
C VAL A 86 5.70 -3.31 2.62
N ILE A 87 4.53 -2.68 2.63
CA ILE A 87 3.54 -2.83 1.56
C ILE A 87 3.90 -1.88 0.43
N ASP A 88 4.26 -2.43 -0.72
CA ASP A 88 4.45 -1.68 -1.96
C ASP A 88 3.09 -1.49 -2.65
N ALA A 89 2.48 -0.31 -2.46
CA ALA A 89 1.24 0.08 -3.11
C ALA A 89 1.47 0.95 -4.35
N ASN A 90 2.70 0.94 -4.91
CA ASN A 90 3.06 1.79 -6.03
C ASN A 90 2.92 1.06 -7.38
N ASN A 91 2.75 1.85 -8.41
CA ASN A 91 2.91 1.42 -9.80
C ASN A 91 4.00 2.27 -10.46
N PRO A 92 4.76 1.72 -11.43
CA PRO A 92 5.85 2.43 -12.11
C PRO A 92 5.29 3.43 -13.14
N ILE A 93 4.58 4.43 -12.65
CA ILE A 93 3.95 5.49 -13.47
C ILE A 93 4.11 6.85 -12.81
N GLU A 94 4.11 7.90 -13.63
CA GLU A 94 4.12 9.29 -13.18
C GLU A 94 2.76 9.94 -13.40
N ALA A 95 2.08 10.27 -12.30
CA ALA A 95 0.85 11.07 -12.33
C ALA A 95 1.18 12.55 -12.63
N PRO A 96 0.26 13.32 -13.27
CA PRO A 96 -1.09 12.91 -13.68
C PRO A 96 -1.16 12.26 -15.07
N LEU A 97 -0.08 12.21 -15.83
CA LEU A 97 -0.10 11.74 -17.23
C LEU A 97 0.04 10.22 -17.36
N PHE A 98 0.21 9.50 -16.24
CA PHE A 98 0.38 8.05 -16.19
C PHE A 98 1.50 7.52 -17.13
N ARG A 99 2.56 8.31 -17.28
CA ARG A 99 3.71 7.90 -18.09
C ARG A 99 4.45 6.75 -17.41
N PRO A 100 4.68 5.63 -18.14
CA PRO A 100 5.46 4.51 -17.59
C PRO A 100 6.88 4.95 -17.23
N ALA A 101 7.36 4.49 -16.07
CA ALA A 101 8.76 4.64 -15.70
C ALA A 101 9.63 3.59 -16.42
N GLU A 102 10.89 3.94 -16.70
CA GLU A 102 11.86 2.99 -17.24
C GLU A 102 12.35 2.05 -16.11
N LEU A 103 12.14 0.76 -16.29
CA LEU A 103 12.51 -0.27 -15.30
C LEU A 103 13.68 -1.15 -15.73
N HIS A 104 14.30 -0.88 -16.89
CA HIS A 104 15.44 -1.66 -17.42
C HIS A 104 15.18 -3.18 -17.42
N ARG A 105 13.99 -3.61 -17.84
CA ARG A 105 13.50 -5.01 -17.85
C ARG A 105 13.33 -5.67 -16.48
N ARG A 106 13.38 -4.90 -15.40
CA ARG A 106 13.09 -5.40 -14.05
C ARG A 106 11.61 -5.25 -13.72
N LEU A 107 11.13 -6.01 -12.72
CA LEU A 107 9.79 -5.80 -12.17
C LEU A 107 9.79 -4.59 -11.22
N SER A 108 8.68 -3.87 -11.14
CA SER A 108 8.55 -2.73 -10.22
C SER A 108 8.79 -3.11 -8.77
N SER A 109 8.34 -4.30 -8.35
CA SER A 109 8.55 -4.82 -6.99
C SER A 109 10.02 -5.12 -6.69
N GLU A 110 10.83 -5.51 -7.70
CA GLU A 110 12.28 -5.70 -7.53
C GLU A 110 13.00 -4.35 -7.35
N VAL A 111 12.63 -3.36 -8.18
CA VAL A 111 13.19 -2.00 -8.07
C VAL A 111 12.78 -1.36 -6.73
N PHE A 112 11.55 -1.59 -6.30
CA PHE A 112 11.08 -1.11 -5.00
C PHE A 112 11.82 -1.77 -3.83
N ALA A 113 12.04 -3.09 -3.88
CA ALA A 113 12.74 -3.83 -2.83
C ALA A 113 14.17 -3.32 -2.60
N ASP A 114 14.88 -2.88 -3.64
CA ASP A 114 16.20 -2.28 -3.51
C ASP A 114 16.18 -0.97 -2.70
N LEU A 115 15.07 -0.25 -2.66
CA LEU A 115 14.90 1.01 -1.92
C LEU A 115 14.58 0.79 -0.43
N VAL A 116 14.23 -0.44 -0.04
CA VAL A 116 13.88 -0.81 1.33
C VAL A 116 14.69 -2.02 1.83
N PRO A 117 16.03 -1.94 1.84
CA PRO A 117 16.88 -3.07 2.19
C PRO A 117 16.59 -3.58 3.61
N GLY A 118 16.45 -4.91 3.73
CA GLY A 118 16.12 -5.57 4.99
C GLY A 118 14.62 -5.55 5.36
N ALA A 119 13.75 -5.00 4.51
CA ALA A 119 12.30 -5.15 4.64
C ALA A 119 11.79 -6.48 4.08
N ARG A 120 10.67 -6.95 4.61
CA ARG A 120 9.85 -8.01 4.00
C ARG A 120 8.78 -7.35 3.14
N VAL A 121 8.99 -7.35 1.82
CA VAL A 121 8.11 -6.64 0.88
C VAL A 121 6.89 -7.47 0.51
N VAL A 122 5.71 -6.84 0.60
CA VAL A 122 4.44 -7.37 0.09
C VAL A 122 3.85 -6.37 -0.89
N LYS A 123 3.59 -6.78 -2.12
CA LYS A 123 2.87 -6.00 -3.13
C LYS A 123 1.38 -6.12 -2.89
N ALA A 124 0.69 -5.00 -2.60
CA ALA A 124 -0.75 -4.98 -2.38
C ALA A 124 -1.31 -3.55 -2.54
N PHE A 125 -2.64 -3.41 -2.70
CA PHE A 125 -3.37 -2.13 -2.81
C PHE A 125 -3.04 -1.29 -4.05
N ASN A 126 -2.19 -1.75 -4.94
CA ASN A 126 -1.76 -1.03 -6.14
C ASN A 126 -2.66 -1.27 -7.37
N HIS A 127 -3.53 -2.29 -7.35
CA HIS A 127 -4.31 -2.74 -8.50
C HIS A 127 -5.75 -2.22 -8.51
N LEU A 128 -6.32 -1.87 -7.35
CA LEU A 128 -7.64 -1.28 -7.25
C LEU A 128 -7.60 0.25 -7.38
N PRO A 129 -8.61 0.87 -8.02
CA PRO A 129 -8.84 2.30 -7.93
C PRO A 129 -9.00 2.74 -6.47
N PRO A 130 -8.51 3.96 -6.11
CA PRO A 130 -8.57 4.46 -4.73
C PRO A 130 -9.97 4.46 -4.14
N ASP A 131 -10.98 4.79 -4.95
CA ASP A 131 -12.39 4.84 -4.52
C ASP A 131 -12.89 3.47 -4.06
N LEU A 132 -12.44 2.40 -4.72
CA LEU A 132 -12.78 1.02 -4.33
C LEU A 132 -12.03 0.57 -3.07
N VAL A 133 -10.82 1.08 -2.84
CA VAL A 133 -10.08 0.82 -1.60
C VAL A 133 -10.74 1.53 -0.41
N ALA A 134 -11.30 2.72 -0.62
CA ALA A 134 -11.94 3.53 0.42
C ALA A 134 -13.42 3.20 0.66
N SER A 135 -14.08 2.48 -0.27
CA SER A 135 -15.50 2.12 -0.16
C SER A 135 -15.71 0.87 0.69
N ASP A 136 -16.98 0.60 1.05
CA ASP A 136 -17.35 -0.65 1.70
C ASP A 136 -16.99 -1.85 0.80
N PRO A 137 -16.09 -2.75 1.22
CA PRO A 137 -15.71 -3.91 0.42
C PRO A 137 -16.83 -4.95 0.29
N MET A 138 -17.89 -4.87 1.11
CA MET A 138 -19.04 -5.77 1.09
C MET A 138 -20.28 -5.20 0.35
N ALA A 139 -20.14 -4.02 -0.28
CA ALA A 139 -21.28 -3.30 -0.88
C ALA A 139 -21.96 -4.06 -2.04
N GLU A 140 -21.24 -4.97 -2.70
CA GLU A 140 -21.74 -5.76 -3.84
C GLU A 140 -22.38 -7.10 -3.42
N GLY A 141 -22.60 -7.33 -2.13
CA GLY A 141 -23.15 -8.58 -1.60
C GLY A 141 -22.16 -9.75 -1.49
N GLY A 142 -20.89 -9.47 -1.63
CA GLY A 142 -19.77 -10.40 -1.42
C GLY A 142 -18.50 -9.62 -1.06
N GLY A 143 -17.41 -10.33 -0.78
CA GLY A 143 -16.14 -9.70 -0.45
C GLY A 143 -15.40 -9.20 -1.70
N ARG A 144 -15.13 -7.90 -1.80
CA ARG A 144 -14.28 -7.36 -2.89
C ARG A 144 -12.89 -7.98 -2.82
N VAL A 145 -12.43 -8.49 -3.96
CA VAL A 145 -11.13 -9.18 -4.05
C VAL A 145 -9.99 -8.16 -4.01
N LEU A 146 -9.00 -8.43 -3.16
CA LEU A 146 -7.74 -7.70 -3.10
C LEU A 146 -6.59 -8.68 -3.31
N PHE A 147 -5.82 -8.48 -4.38
CA PHE A 147 -4.64 -9.29 -4.69
C PHE A 147 -3.42 -8.83 -3.90
N PHE A 148 -2.62 -9.80 -3.44
CA PHE A 148 -1.33 -9.52 -2.85
C PHE A 148 -0.29 -10.57 -3.25
N SER A 149 0.99 -10.23 -3.14
CA SER A 149 2.11 -11.12 -3.41
C SER A 149 3.34 -10.74 -2.57
N GLY A 150 4.19 -11.71 -2.27
CA GLY A 150 5.40 -11.49 -1.49
C GLY A 150 6.22 -12.76 -1.39
N ASP A 151 7.50 -12.62 -1.06
CA ASP A 151 8.42 -13.77 -0.98
C ASP A 151 8.50 -14.35 0.44
N ASP A 152 8.17 -13.57 1.47
CA ASP A 152 8.12 -14.02 2.86
C ASP A 152 6.71 -14.51 3.24
N ALA A 153 6.59 -15.78 3.60
CA ALA A 153 5.31 -16.41 3.91
C ALA A 153 4.65 -15.81 5.16
N THR A 154 5.43 -15.43 6.17
CA THR A 154 4.92 -14.85 7.42
C THR A 154 4.40 -13.45 7.17
N ALA A 155 5.14 -12.62 6.41
CA ALA A 155 4.68 -11.29 6.03
C ALA A 155 3.38 -11.37 5.21
N LYS A 156 3.28 -12.30 4.26
CA LYS A 156 2.04 -12.53 3.50
C LYS A 156 0.87 -12.91 4.40
N ALA A 157 1.08 -13.78 5.38
CA ALA A 157 0.03 -14.17 6.33
C ALA A 157 -0.44 -12.97 7.19
N GLU A 158 0.48 -12.13 7.66
CA GLU A 158 0.15 -10.91 8.41
C GLU A 158 -0.65 -9.92 7.55
N ILE A 159 -0.28 -9.73 6.28
CA ILE A 159 -1.00 -8.84 5.36
C ILE A 159 -2.35 -9.43 4.95
N ALA A 160 -2.45 -10.76 4.77
CA ALA A 160 -3.75 -11.42 4.53
C ALA A 160 -4.73 -11.17 5.68
N GLY A 161 -4.27 -11.29 6.93
CA GLY A 161 -5.08 -10.96 8.11
C GLY A 161 -5.47 -9.48 8.19
N LEU A 162 -4.62 -8.56 7.75
CA LEU A 162 -4.97 -7.14 7.65
C LEU A 162 -6.05 -6.92 6.56
N ILE A 163 -5.89 -7.51 5.39
CA ILE A 163 -6.84 -7.44 4.27
C ILE A 163 -8.22 -7.95 4.71
N GLU A 164 -8.27 -9.07 5.43
CA GLU A 164 -9.52 -9.63 5.98
C GLU A 164 -10.15 -8.69 7.01
N ARG A 165 -9.37 -8.12 7.93
CA ARG A 165 -9.86 -7.13 8.92
C ARG A 165 -10.41 -5.86 8.26
N LEU A 166 -9.92 -5.50 7.08
CA LEU A 166 -10.46 -4.41 6.28
C LEU A 166 -11.73 -4.81 5.51
N GLY A 167 -12.17 -6.07 5.58
CA GLY A 167 -13.35 -6.59 4.92
C GLY A 167 -13.16 -7.08 3.48
N PHE A 168 -11.94 -7.04 2.96
CA PHE A 168 -11.64 -7.54 1.61
C PHE A 168 -11.44 -9.06 1.60
N PHE A 169 -11.70 -9.68 0.46
CA PHE A 169 -11.30 -11.06 0.20
C PHE A 169 -9.88 -11.07 -0.40
N GLY A 170 -8.90 -11.47 0.40
CA GLY A 170 -7.49 -11.53 -0.01
C GLY A 170 -7.21 -12.74 -0.91
N VAL A 171 -6.51 -12.51 -2.03
CA VAL A 171 -6.01 -13.59 -2.89
C VAL A 171 -4.49 -13.48 -3.02
N ASP A 172 -3.80 -14.49 -2.49
CA ASP A 172 -2.33 -14.60 -2.61
C ASP A 172 -1.94 -15.04 -4.01
N LEU A 173 -1.20 -14.22 -4.72
CA LEU A 173 -0.70 -14.50 -6.07
C LEU A 173 0.71 -15.12 -6.07
N GLY A 174 1.22 -15.56 -4.92
CA GLY A 174 2.54 -16.18 -4.79
C GLY A 174 3.68 -15.16 -4.66
N PRO A 175 4.87 -15.48 -5.18
CA PRO A 175 6.05 -14.64 -5.05
C PRO A 175 5.94 -13.34 -5.86
N LEU A 176 6.76 -12.34 -5.50
CA LEU A 176 6.80 -11.04 -6.20
C LEU A 176 7.10 -11.18 -7.69
N SER A 177 7.94 -12.16 -8.08
CA SER A 177 8.28 -12.44 -9.48
C SER A 177 7.08 -12.89 -10.34
N ILE A 178 6.03 -13.42 -9.72
CA ILE A 178 4.79 -13.85 -10.39
C ILE A 178 3.68 -12.84 -10.09
N GLY A 179 3.23 -12.76 -8.85
CA GLY A 179 2.09 -11.93 -8.46
C GLY A 179 2.35 -10.43 -8.66
N GLY A 180 3.57 -9.96 -8.36
CA GLY A 180 3.94 -8.57 -8.59
C GLY A 180 3.81 -8.16 -10.06
N LYS A 181 4.15 -9.08 -10.99
CA LYS A 181 3.98 -8.86 -12.44
C LYS A 181 2.50 -8.82 -12.84
N LEU A 182 1.68 -9.68 -12.25
CA LEU A 182 0.25 -9.76 -12.59
C LEU A 182 -0.51 -8.49 -12.18
N VAL A 183 -0.15 -7.86 -11.06
CA VAL A 183 -0.81 -6.64 -10.55
C VAL A 183 -0.11 -5.34 -10.94
N GLN A 184 1.02 -5.38 -11.65
CA GLN A 184 1.74 -4.18 -12.06
C GLN A 184 0.93 -3.40 -13.11
N PHE A 185 0.76 -2.09 -12.93
CA PHE A 185 0.23 -1.20 -13.94
C PHE A 185 1.32 -0.20 -14.39
N PRO A 186 1.57 -0.05 -15.69
CA PRO A 186 1.00 -0.81 -16.81
C PRO A 186 1.66 -2.19 -16.95
N GLY A 187 1.00 -3.05 -17.72
CA GLY A 187 1.56 -4.31 -18.24
C GLY A 187 1.04 -5.60 -17.58
N GLY A 188 0.50 -5.56 -16.37
CA GLY A 188 -0.17 -6.71 -15.75
C GLY A 188 -1.64 -6.83 -16.21
N PRO A 189 -2.23 -8.03 -16.15
CA PRO A 189 -3.62 -8.27 -16.56
C PRO A 189 -4.67 -7.95 -15.50
N LEU A 190 -4.27 -7.76 -14.22
CA LEU A 190 -5.19 -7.62 -13.09
C LEU A 190 -5.50 -6.19 -12.63
N PRO A 191 -4.73 -5.14 -12.98
CA PRO A 191 -5.06 -3.78 -12.56
C PRO A 191 -6.46 -3.34 -12.99
N ALA A 192 -7.15 -2.62 -12.10
CA ALA A 192 -8.49 -2.07 -12.26
C ALA A 192 -9.62 -3.11 -12.38
N LEU A 193 -9.36 -4.40 -12.20
CA LEU A 193 -10.41 -5.40 -12.11
C LEU A 193 -11.11 -5.28 -10.75
N ASN A 194 -12.42 -4.92 -10.78
CA ASN A 194 -13.27 -4.94 -9.61
C ASN A 194 -13.96 -6.30 -9.54
N LEU A 195 -13.37 -7.24 -8.82
CA LEU A 195 -13.89 -8.60 -8.65
C LEU A 195 -14.51 -8.76 -7.25
N VAL A 196 -15.58 -9.55 -7.18
CA VAL A 196 -16.28 -9.85 -5.94
C VAL A 196 -16.36 -11.37 -5.78
N LYS A 197 -15.96 -11.86 -4.61
CA LYS A 197 -16.12 -13.27 -4.21
C LYS A 197 -17.45 -13.40 -3.49
N PHE A 198 -18.38 -14.15 -4.08
CA PHE A 198 -19.65 -14.48 -3.49
C PHE A 198 -19.57 -15.82 -2.72
N GLY A 199 -20.42 -15.95 -1.70
CA GLY A 199 -20.77 -17.15 -0.96
C GLY A 199 -19.66 -17.80 -0.17
#